data_2bf30a32036c81f915c9bc802ba71cf1
#
_entry.id   2bf30a32036c81f915c9bc802ba71cf1
#
_cell.length_a   1.000
_cell.length_b   1.000
_cell.length_c   1.000
_cell.angle_alpha   90.00
_cell.angle_beta   90.00
_cell.angle_gamma   90.00
#
_symmetry.space_group_name_H-M   'P 1'
#
loop_
_entity.id
_entity.type
_entity.pdbx_description
1 polymer ?
#
loop_
_entity_poly.entity_id
_entity_poly.type
_entity_poly.pdbx_seq_one_letter_code
_entity_poly.pdbx_strand_id
1 'polypeptide(L)'
;NCSDKKGRFLRVQVGDEIFKVKREEWNKIKYVYDEYNDEMEEEIVSSFKQFPLKLGWAVTIHKAQGLTLESCSIDLGSGAFATGQTYVALSRCKTLNSVNLYQELKERDALVDLAIKDFHKENFNS
;
A
#
# COMPACT_ATOMS: atom_id res chain seq x y z
N ASN A 1 24.41 1.48 -9.41
CA ASN A 1 24.34 0.81 -10.72
C ASN A 1 23.78 -0.59 -10.57
N CYS A 2 22.43 -0.69 -10.58
CA CYS A 2 21.72 -1.93 -10.25
C CYS A 2 21.30 -2.78 -11.44
N SER A 3 21.69 -2.42 -12.68
CA SER A 3 21.34 -3.19 -13.87
C SER A 3 22.54 -3.88 -14.51
N ASP A 4 22.32 -4.99 -15.22
CA ASP A 4 23.32 -5.50 -16.12
C ASP A 4 23.43 -4.58 -17.37
N LYS A 5 24.60 -4.60 -18.04
CA LYS A 5 24.85 -3.75 -19.23
C LYS A 5 23.82 -3.97 -20.38
N LYS A 6 23.02 -5.04 -20.33
CA LYS A 6 21.98 -5.38 -21.29
C LYS A 6 20.55 -5.13 -20.79
N GLY A 7 20.38 -4.62 -19.56
CA GLY A 7 19.05 -4.30 -18.99
C GLY A 7 18.11 -5.50 -18.79
N ARG A 8 18.66 -6.72 -18.70
CA ARG A 8 17.86 -7.95 -18.57
C ARG A 8 17.30 -8.17 -17.18
N PHE A 9 17.98 -7.67 -16.15
CA PHE A 9 17.55 -7.75 -14.76
C PHE A 9 18.02 -6.54 -13.95
N LEU A 10 17.35 -6.27 -12.85
CA LEU A 10 17.76 -5.34 -11.81
C LEU A 10 18.20 -6.14 -10.58
N ARG A 11 19.20 -5.61 -9.86
CA ARG A 11 19.54 -6.11 -8.54
C ARG A 11 18.89 -5.21 -7.52
N VAL A 12 18.08 -5.78 -6.66
CA VAL A 12 17.37 -5.08 -5.57
C VAL A 12 17.90 -5.64 -4.26
N GLN A 13 18.41 -4.76 -3.42
CA GLN A 13 18.84 -5.11 -2.09
C GLN A 13 17.70 -4.88 -1.10
N VAL A 14 17.42 -5.87 -0.27
CA VAL A 14 16.45 -5.81 0.83
C VAL A 14 17.17 -6.29 2.09
N GLY A 15 17.48 -5.39 3.01
CA GLY A 15 18.38 -5.69 4.11
C GLY A 15 19.76 -6.09 3.61
N ASP A 16 20.23 -7.27 4.00
CA ASP A 16 21.51 -7.83 3.58
C ASP A 16 21.41 -8.75 2.35
N GLU A 17 20.20 -9.01 1.84
CA GLU A 17 19.97 -9.89 0.71
C GLU A 17 19.85 -9.12 -0.61
N ILE A 18 20.35 -9.75 -1.70
CA ILE A 18 20.27 -9.19 -3.05
C ILE A 18 19.44 -10.10 -3.96
N PHE A 19 18.35 -9.56 -4.43
CA PHE A 19 17.42 -10.24 -5.37
C PHE A 19 17.65 -9.78 -6.81
N LYS A 20 17.56 -10.73 -7.73
CA LYS A 20 17.55 -10.45 -9.18
C LYS A 20 16.11 -10.37 -9.66
N VAL A 21 15.66 -9.18 -10.03
CA VAL A 21 14.33 -8.94 -10.56
C VAL A 21 14.40 -8.89 -12.08
N LYS A 22 13.65 -9.75 -12.76
CA LYS A 22 13.51 -9.77 -14.22
C LYS A 22 12.29 -8.95 -14.63
N ARG A 23 12.19 -8.67 -15.94
CA ARG A 23 10.99 -8.09 -16.52
C ARG A 23 9.90 -9.16 -16.58
N GLU A 24 8.70 -8.77 -16.17
CA GLU A 24 7.48 -9.57 -16.30
C GLU A 24 6.64 -9.03 -17.46
N GLU A 25 5.83 -9.90 -18.04
CA GLU A 25 4.91 -9.58 -19.12
C GLU A 25 3.47 -9.54 -18.57
N TRP A 26 2.81 -8.43 -18.79
CA TRP A 26 1.40 -8.25 -18.45
C TRP A 26 0.59 -8.19 -19.73
N ASN A 27 -0.43 -9.05 -19.81
CA ASN A 27 -1.35 -9.11 -20.92
C ASN A 27 -2.68 -8.46 -20.53
N LYS A 28 -3.16 -7.56 -21.36
CA LYS A 28 -4.53 -7.08 -21.27
C LYS A 28 -5.39 -8.04 -22.10
N ILE A 29 -6.23 -8.77 -21.39
CA ILE A 29 -7.13 -9.76 -21.98
C ILE A 29 -8.50 -9.13 -22.17
N LYS A 30 -9.15 -9.43 -23.29
CA LYS A 30 -10.55 -9.16 -23.56
C LYS A 30 -11.24 -10.50 -23.76
N TYR A 31 -12.35 -10.72 -23.11
CA TYR A 31 -13.18 -11.89 -23.37
C TYR A 31 -14.09 -11.59 -24.54
N VAL A 32 -14.04 -12.45 -25.55
CA VAL A 32 -14.90 -12.39 -26.73
C VAL A 32 -15.70 -13.69 -26.78
N TYR A 33 -17.00 -13.54 -27.01
CA TYR A 33 -17.89 -14.70 -27.17
C TYR A 33 -17.75 -15.24 -28.59
N ASP A 34 -17.38 -16.51 -28.72
CA ASP A 34 -17.38 -17.23 -30.01
C ASP A 34 -18.75 -17.87 -30.21
N GLU A 35 -19.54 -17.30 -31.11
CA GLU A 35 -20.88 -17.80 -31.47
C GLU A 35 -20.87 -19.19 -32.13
N TYR A 36 -19.74 -19.62 -32.68
CA TYR A 36 -19.64 -20.92 -33.32
C TYR A 36 -19.44 -22.08 -32.36
N ASN A 37 -18.67 -21.83 -31.29
CA ASN A 37 -18.29 -22.84 -30.30
C ASN A 37 -19.09 -22.71 -29.00
N ASP A 38 -19.93 -21.66 -28.87
CA ASP A 38 -20.67 -21.33 -27.65
C ASP A 38 -19.76 -21.17 -26.41
N GLU A 39 -18.55 -20.64 -26.63
CA GLU A 39 -17.54 -20.49 -25.61
C GLU A 39 -17.00 -19.05 -25.53
N MET A 40 -16.49 -18.69 -24.34
CA MET A 40 -15.79 -17.43 -24.15
C MET A 40 -14.30 -17.61 -24.44
N GLU A 41 -13.79 -16.93 -25.44
CA GLU A 41 -12.37 -16.93 -25.78
C GLU A 41 -11.64 -15.73 -25.18
N GLU A 42 -10.39 -15.95 -24.79
CA GLU A 42 -9.50 -14.90 -24.31
C GLU A 42 -8.65 -14.35 -25.46
N GLU A 43 -8.90 -13.10 -25.81
CA GLU A 43 -8.09 -12.38 -26.79
C GLU A 43 -7.10 -11.43 -26.09
N ILE A 44 -5.80 -11.57 -26.37
CA ILE A 44 -4.78 -10.65 -25.86
C ILE A 44 -4.80 -9.39 -26.73
N VAL A 45 -5.38 -8.32 -26.18
CA VAL A 45 -5.50 -7.03 -26.87
C VAL A 45 -4.18 -6.27 -26.87
N SER A 46 -3.40 -6.39 -25.81
CA SER A 46 -2.08 -5.77 -25.71
C SER A 46 -1.22 -6.46 -24.67
N SER A 47 0.08 -6.45 -24.87
CA SER A 47 1.05 -6.90 -23.89
C SER A 47 2.12 -5.83 -23.66
N PHE A 48 2.63 -5.76 -22.44
CA PHE A 48 3.77 -4.91 -22.11
C PHE A 48 4.71 -5.62 -21.13
N LYS A 49 6.01 -5.33 -21.28
CA LYS A 49 7.07 -5.89 -20.45
C LYS A 49 7.72 -4.81 -19.61
N GLN A 50 7.65 -4.95 -18.28
CA GLN A 50 8.33 -4.03 -17.35
C GLN A 50 8.89 -4.79 -16.14
N PHE A 51 9.70 -4.13 -15.34
CA PHE A 51 10.10 -4.65 -14.05
C PHE A 51 8.93 -4.52 -13.06
N PRO A 52 8.61 -5.57 -12.25
CA PRO A 52 7.54 -5.55 -11.25
C PRO A 52 7.96 -4.73 -10.01
N LEU A 53 8.37 -3.49 -10.24
CA LEU A 53 8.86 -2.59 -9.21
C LEU A 53 8.17 -1.23 -9.34
N LYS A 54 7.90 -0.61 -8.19
CA LYS A 54 7.42 0.76 -8.08
C LYS A 54 8.36 1.56 -7.20
N LEU A 55 8.50 2.84 -7.48
CA LEU A 55 9.13 3.75 -6.54
C LEU A 55 8.25 3.87 -5.29
N GLY A 56 8.85 3.73 -4.12
CA GLY A 56 8.15 3.67 -2.83
C GLY A 56 8.55 4.82 -1.91
N TRP A 57 8.65 6.06 -2.43
CA TRP A 57 9.02 7.22 -1.64
C TRP A 57 8.01 7.56 -0.55
N ALA A 58 6.74 7.44 -0.86
CA ALA A 58 5.64 7.64 0.06
C ALA A 58 4.43 6.81 -0.37
N VAL A 59 3.62 6.45 0.60
CA VAL A 59 2.33 5.78 0.39
C VAL A 59 1.28 6.48 1.24
N THR A 60 0.04 6.48 0.79
CA THR A 60 -1.06 7.00 1.61
C THR A 60 -1.31 6.06 2.79
N ILE A 61 -1.82 6.61 3.89
CA ILE A 61 -2.15 5.83 5.10
C ILE A 61 -3.10 4.67 4.77
N HIS A 62 -4.10 4.89 3.90
CA HIS A 62 -5.00 3.83 3.44
C HIS A 62 -4.28 2.68 2.73
N LYS A 63 -3.31 2.98 1.86
CA LYS A 63 -2.53 1.95 1.16
C LYS A 63 -1.52 1.25 2.07
N ALA A 64 -1.14 1.88 3.17
CA ALA A 64 -0.30 1.28 4.19
C ALA A 64 -1.08 0.36 5.15
N GLN A 65 -2.40 0.36 5.08
CA GLN A 65 -3.23 -0.52 5.93
C GLN A 65 -2.88 -1.99 5.68
N GLY A 66 -2.66 -2.75 6.74
CA GLY A 66 -2.21 -4.14 6.67
C GLY A 66 -0.70 -4.33 6.50
N LEU A 67 0.08 -3.28 6.19
CA LEU A 67 1.54 -3.38 6.14
C LEU A 67 2.13 -3.26 7.55
N THR A 68 3.27 -3.91 7.76
CA THR A 68 4.13 -3.70 8.92
C THR A 68 5.45 -3.12 8.44
N LEU A 69 5.82 -1.96 8.95
CA LEU A 69 7.03 -1.24 8.57
C LEU A 69 8.05 -1.29 9.71
N GLU A 70 9.33 -1.33 9.36
CA GLU A 70 10.41 -1.24 10.35
C GLU A 70 10.49 0.15 10.94
N SER A 71 10.34 1.17 10.09
CA SER A 71 10.25 2.57 10.49
C SER A 71 9.41 3.36 9.49
N CYS A 72 8.81 4.45 9.92
CA CYS A 72 8.09 5.35 9.03
C CYS A 72 8.13 6.81 9.54
N SER A 73 7.97 7.73 8.60
CA SER A 73 7.68 9.13 8.89
C SER A 73 6.24 9.42 8.47
N ILE A 74 5.45 9.94 9.40
CA ILE A 74 4.03 10.22 9.20
C ILE A 74 3.84 11.72 9.01
N ASP A 75 3.17 12.08 7.94
CA ASP A 75 2.71 13.43 7.65
C ASP A 75 1.19 13.40 7.47
N LEU A 76 0.47 14.07 8.36
CA LEU A 76 -0.98 14.23 8.29
C LEU A 76 -1.40 15.49 7.51
N GLY A 77 -0.44 16.25 6.98
CA GLY A 77 -0.72 17.49 6.27
C GLY A 77 -1.43 18.51 7.15
N SER A 78 -2.63 18.93 6.79
CA SER A 78 -3.45 19.84 7.58
C SER A 78 -4.14 19.20 8.79
N GLY A 79 -3.99 17.89 8.98
CA GLY A 79 -4.59 17.09 10.04
C GLY A 79 -5.29 15.84 9.49
N ALA A 80 -5.70 14.94 10.39
CA ALA A 80 -6.48 13.78 10.03
C ALA A 80 -7.87 14.20 9.52
N PHE A 81 -8.37 13.55 8.47
CA PHE A 81 -9.68 13.82 7.86
C PHE A 81 -10.61 12.62 7.86
N ALA A 82 -10.12 11.45 8.27
CA ALA A 82 -10.93 10.24 8.35
C ALA A 82 -10.80 9.60 9.74
N THR A 83 -11.90 9.04 10.20
CA THR A 83 -11.98 8.29 11.46
C THR A 83 -10.97 7.16 11.49
N GLY A 84 -10.23 7.04 12.59
CA GLY A 84 -9.19 6.01 12.77
C GLY A 84 -7.93 6.20 11.94
N GLN A 85 -7.81 7.23 11.11
CA GLN A 85 -6.67 7.45 10.22
C GLN A 85 -5.35 7.54 11.00
N THR A 86 -5.32 8.31 12.08
CA THR A 86 -4.14 8.46 12.94
C THR A 86 -3.76 7.14 13.60
N TYR A 87 -4.74 6.40 14.09
CA TYR A 87 -4.51 5.06 14.64
C TYR A 87 -3.87 4.13 13.60
N VAL A 88 -4.42 4.07 12.39
CA VAL A 88 -3.86 3.26 11.31
C VAL A 88 -2.43 3.66 11.02
N ALA A 89 -2.12 4.95 10.94
CA ALA A 89 -0.77 5.44 10.67
C ALA A 89 0.22 5.03 11.78
N LEU A 90 -0.12 5.28 13.05
CA LEU A 90 0.74 4.96 14.19
C LEU A 90 0.96 3.45 14.35
N SER A 91 -0.06 2.64 14.03
CA SER A 91 0.01 1.18 14.15
C SER A 91 0.81 0.49 13.03
N ARG A 92 1.40 1.23 12.10
CA ARG A 92 2.22 0.62 11.03
C ARG A 92 3.54 0.10 11.50
N CYS A 93 4.11 0.64 12.56
CA CYS A 93 5.37 0.19 13.13
C CYS A 93 5.14 -0.62 14.42
N LYS A 94 6.05 -1.54 14.71
CA LYS A 94 5.98 -2.40 15.90
C LYS A 94 6.24 -1.61 17.19
N THR A 95 7.01 -0.53 17.12
CA THR A 95 7.40 0.29 18.27
C THR A 95 7.22 1.78 17.95
N LEU A 96 6.87 2.57 18.96
CA LEU A 96 6.74 4.03 18.80
C LEU A 96 8.07 4.70 18.47
N ASN A 97 9.20 4.14 18.90
CA ASN A 97 10.53 4.68 18.61
C ASN A 97 10.88 4.60 17.11
N SER A 98 10.16 3.79 16.34
CA SER A 98 10.33 3.65 14.90
C SER A 98 9.42 4.59 14.09
N VAL A 99 8.61 5.40 14.77
CA VAL A 99 7.70 6.36 14.16
C VAL A 99 8.23 7.77 14.32
N ASN A 100 8.42 8.47 13.21
CA ASN A 100 8.71 9.88 13.18
C ASN A 100 7.46 10.65 12.75
N LEU A 101 7.18 11.75 13.40
CA LEU A 101 6.08 12.64 13.05
C LEU A 101 6.65 13.92 12.43
N TYR A 102 6.12 14.32 11.28
CA TYR A 102 6.46 15.60 10.64
C TYR A 102 5.99 16.80 11.46
N GLN A 103 4.88 16.60 12.17
CA GLN A 103 4.30 17.61 13.06
C GLN A 103 3.66 16.94 14.27
N GLU A 104 3.52 17.70 15.35
CA GLU A 104 2.89 17.24 16.57
C GLU A 104 1.42 16.86 16.33
N LEU A 105 1.01 15.71 16.87
CA LEU A 105 -0.39 15.28 16.83
C LEU A 105 -1.21 16.15 17.78
N LYS A 106 -2.34 16.62 17.30
CA LYS A 106 -3.31 17.39 18.07
C LYS A 106 -4.52 16.53 18.39
N GLU A 107 -5.26 16.91 19.42
CA GLU A 107 -6.48 16.20 19.82
C GLU A 107 -7.47 16.04 18.63
N ARG A 108 -7.55 17.05 17.76
CA ARG A 108 -8.37 17.02 16.53
C ARG A 108 -7.96 15.94 15.52
N ASP A 109 -6.75 15.38 15.63
CA ASP A 109 -6.25 14.33 14.74
C ASP A 109 -6.67 12.93 15.23
N ALA A 110 -7.21 12.83 16.45
CA ALA A 110 -7.77 11.60 17.03
C ALA A 110 -9.27 11.50 16.72
N LEU A 111 -9.59 11.39 15.41
CA LEU A 111 -10.98 11.27 14.97
C LEU A 111 -11.55 9.90 15.34
N VAL A 112 -12.65 9.90 16.09
CA VAL A 112 -13.39 8.69 16.49
C VAL A 112 -14.81 8.80 15.95
N ASP A 113 -15.37 7.68 15.53
CA ASP A 113 -16.77 7.61 15.13
C ASP A 113 -17.68 7.84 16.37
N LEU A 114 -18.58 8.80 16.26
CA LEU A 114 -19.50 9.16 17.35
C LEU A 114 -20.43 8.01 17.70
N ALA A 115 -20.90 7.26 16.71
CA ALA A 115 -21.77 6.10 16.94
C ALA A 115 -21.04 5.01 17.75
N ILE A 116 -19.76 4.78 17.47
CA ILE A 116 -18.93 3.84 18.25
C ILE A 116 -18.72 4.36 19.66
N LYS A 117 -18.47 5.66 19.81
CA LYS A 117 -18.27 6.28 21.11
C LYS A 117 -19.54 6.19 21.98
N ASP A 118 -20.70 6.44 21.39
CA ASP A 118 -21.99 6.35 22.09
C ASP A 118 -22.31 4.89 22.44
N PHE A 119 -22.13 3.96 21.51
CA PHE A 119 -22.27 2.53 21.78
C PHE A 119 -21.38 2.07 22.95
N HIS A 120 -20.13 2.54 22.99
CA HIS A 120 -19.20 2.18 24.07
C HIS A 120 -19.64 2.72 25.43
N LYS A 121 -20.15 3.98 25.47
CA LYS A 121 -20.70 4.56 26.69
C LYS A 121 -21.89 3.80 27.23
N GLU A 122 -22.82 3.40 26.34
CA GLU A 122 -24.05 2.71 26.70
C GLU A 122 -23.81 1.28 27.21
N ASN A 123 -22.77 0.60 26.70
CA ASN A 123 -22.58 -0.82 26.98
C ASN A 123 -21.42 -1.14 27.93
N PHE A 124 -20.49 -0.23 28.13
CA PHE A 124 -19.24 -0.51 28.87
C PHE A 124 -18.87 0.51 29.96
N ASN A 125 -19.53 1.66 30.01
CA ASN A 125 -19.38 2.64 31.12
C ASN A 125 -20.60 2.55 32.02
N SER A 126 -20.58 1.59 32.94
CA SER A 126 -21.40 1.59 34.16
C SER A 126 -20.57 2.03 35.34
#